data_34bc67e0456635e6a03e7f2300e6b14f
#
_entry.id   34bc67e0456635e6a03e7f2300e6b14f
#
_cell.length_a   1.000
_cell.length_b   1.000
_cell.length_c   1.000
_cell.angle_alpha   90.00
_cell.angle_beta   90.00
_cell.angle_gamma   90.00
#
_symmetry.space_group_name_H-M   'P 1'
#
loop_
_entity.id
_entity.type
_entity.pdbx_description
1 polymer ?
#
loop_
_entity_poly.entity_id
_entity_poly.type
_entity_poly.pdbx_seq_one_letter_code
_entity_poly.pdbx_strand_id
1 'polypeptide(L)'
;MIPSNEKFAVDKRLVKQIIHQAFNQRRKKLRTSLKSTPRRLNRIPNWYSARWKFAYTNLVGDERMEARPEEFDFDDWVELAVDFAGFSEEE
;
A
#
# COMPACT_ATOMS: atom_id res chain seq x y z
N MET A 1 27.06 -3.71 0.77
CA MET A 1 25.97 -3.03 0.52
C MET A 1 25.05 -2.81 1.69
N ILE A 2 24.29 -1.89 1.61
CA ILE A 2 23.58 -1.41 2.74
C ILE A 2 22.24 -2.09 2.89
N PRO A 3 22.03 -2.80 4.00
CA PRO A 3 20.76 -3.51 4.19
C PRO A 3 19.54 -2.63 4.11
N SER A 4 19.69 -1.36 4.44
CA SER A 4 18.56 -0.45 4.42
C SER A 4 17.97 -0.28 3.04
N ASN A 5 18.73 -0.61 2.00
CA ASN A 5 18.21 -0.52 0.64
C ASN A 5 17.07 -1.49 0.39
N GLU A 6 17.10 -2.63 1.06
CA GLU A 6 16.03 -3.60 0.92
C GLU A 6 14.75 -3.08 1.48
N LYS A 7 14.85 -2.32 2.56
CA LYS A 7 13.69 -1.74 3.21
C LYS A 7 13.00 -0.72 2.33
N PHE A 8 13.76 -0.08 1.45
CA PHE A 8 13.22 0.94 0.57
C PHE A 8 13.21 0.51 -0.89
N ALA A 9 13.18 -0.79 -1.14
CA ALA A 9 13.11 -1.32 -2.48
C ALA A 9 11.78 -1.02 -3.16
N VAL A 10 10.79 -0.62 -2.38
CA VAL A 10 9.48 -0.29 -2.92
C VAL A 10 9.52 1.06 -3.63
N ASP A 11 8.75 1.18 -4.70
CA ASP A 11 8.66 2.41 -5.46
C ASP A 11 8.02 3.49 -4.61
N LYS A 12 8.66 4.66 -4.54
CA LYS A 12 8.14 5.78 -3.76
C LYS A 12 6.78 6.23 -4.26
N ARG A 13 6.52 6.06 -5.55
CA ARG A 13 5.22 6.41 -6.11
C ARG A 13 4.13 5.54 -5.54
N LEU A 14 4.44 4.26 -5.28
CA LEU A 14 3.48 3.37 -4.66
C LEU A 14 3.16 3.84 -3.24
N VAL A 15 4.18 4.20 -2.48
CA VAL A 15 3.99 4.72 -1.13
C VAL A 15 3.06 5.93 -1.16
N LYS A 16 3.33 6.87 -2.06
CA LYS A 16 2.51 8.08 -2.19
C LYS A 16 1.08 7.75 -2.58
N GLN A 17 0.89 6.80 -3.47
CA GLN A 17 -0.45 6.41 -3.90
C GLN A 17 -1.25 5.80 -2.75
N ILE A 18 -0.58 4.97 -1.95
CA ILE A 18 -1.23 4.35 -0.80
C ILE A 18 -1.64 5.43 0.20
N ILE A 19 -0.73 6.34 0.51
CA ILE A 19 -1.01 7.44 1.44
C ILE A 19 -2.17 8.28 0.93
N HIS A 20 -2.09 8.68 -0.32
CA HIS A 20 -3.12 9.53 -0.91
C HIS A 20 -4.49 8.84 -0.90
N GLN A 21 -4.52 7.59 -1.26
CA GLN A 21 -5.76 6.82 -1.28
C GLN A 21 -6.34 6.71 0.13
N ALA A 22 -5.49 6.49 1.11
CA ALA A 22 -5.91 6.36 2.49
C ALA A 22 -6.49 7.68 3.02
N PHE A 23 -5.80 8.79 2.74
CA PHE A 23 -6.24 10.08 3.25
C PHE A 23 -7.46 10.65 2.51
N ASN A 24 -7.83 10.09 1.38
CA ASN A 24 -9.09 10.44 0.73
C ASN A 24 -10.28 10.11 1.61
N GLN A 25 -10.12 9.13 2.49
CA GLN A 25 -11.15 8.72 3.43
C GLN A 25 -10.52 8.54 4.80
N ARG A 26 -9.93 9.61 5.30
CA ARG A 26 -9.16 9.56 6.53
C ARG A 26 -9.96 9.14 7.77
N ARG A 27 -11.27 9.25 7.71
CA ARG A 27 -12.14 8.83 8.82
C ARG A 27 -12.41 7.33 8.79
N LYS A 28 -12.07 6.67 7.70
CA LYS A 28 -12.31 5.24 7.55
C LYS A 28 -11.05 4.46 7.87
N LYS A 29 -11.22 3.21 8.23
CA LYS A 29 -10.08 2.32 8.43
C LYS A 29 -9.43 2.04 7.10
N LEU A 30 -8.16 1.68 7.13
CA LEU A 30 -7.42 1.39 5.90
C LEU A 30 -8.09 0.32 5.05
N ARG A 31 -8.67 -0.67 5.68
CA ARG A 31 -9.35 -1.74 4.94
C ARG A 31 -10.50 -1.20 4.10
N THR A 32 -11.05 -0.07 4.47
CA THR A 32 -12.11 0.56 3.68
C THR A 32 -11.52 1.46 2.61
N SER A 33 -10.53 2.26 2.99
CA SER A 33 -9.91 3.21 2.07
C SER A 33 -9.18 2.53 0.93
N LEU A 34 -8.43 1.48 1.24
CA LEU A 34 -7.60 0.80 0.25
C LEU A 34 -8.38 -0.21 -0.57
N LYS A 35 -9.65 -0.41 -0.26
CA LYS A 35 -10.49 -1.30 -1.03
C LYS A 35 -10.61 -0.83 -2.48
N SER A 36 -10.63 0.47 -2.68
CA SER A 36 -10.71 1.05 -4.02
C SER A 36 -9.32 1.21 -4.61
N THR A 37 -9.21 0.98 -5.90
CA THR A 37 -7.94 1.13 -6.60
C THR A 37 -7.71 2.60 -6.93
N PRO A 38 -6.50 3.12 -6.67
CA PRO A 38 -6.18 4.51 -7.04
C PRO A 38 -6.29 4.72 -8.55
N ARG A 39 -6.77 5.88 -8.96
CA ARG A 39 -6.93 6.18 -10.37
C ARG A 39 -5.59 6.22 -11.11
N ARG A 40 -4.55 6.63 -10.41
CA ARG A 40 -3.23 6.81 -11.03
C ARG A 40 -2.31 5.61 -10.82
N LEU A 41 -2.88 4.50 -10.40
CA LEU A 41 -2.08 3.32 -10.13
C LEU A 41 -1.26 2.87 -11.33
N ASN A 42 -1.84 2.98 -12.53
CA ASN A 42 -1.16 2.54 -13.73
C ASN A 42 0.03 3.43 -14.11
N ARG A 43 0.24 4.55 -13.43
CA ARG A 43 1.44 5.36 -13.63
C ARG A 43 2.67 4.73 -12.97
N ILE A 44 2.43 3.78 -12.07
CA ILE A 44 3.51 3.07 -11.42
C ILE A 44 3.85 1.86 -12.24
N PRO A 45 5.13 1.68 -12.64
CA PRO A 45 5.51 0.53 -13.44
C PRO A 45 5.14 -0.77 -12.74
N ASN A 46 4.63 -1.71 -13.49
CA ASN A 46 4.27 -3.04 -12.98
C ASN A 46 3.09 -3.07 -12.03
N TRP A 47 2.34 -1.98 -11.94
CA TRP A 47 1.14 -1.96 -11.10
C TRP A 47 -0.11 -1.80 -11.93
N TYR A 48 -1.15 -2.52 -11.54
CA TYR A 48 -2.44 -2.51 -12.21
C TYR A 48 -3.51 -2.93 -11.21
N SER A 49 -4.77 -2.74 -11.58
CA SER A 49 -5.89 -2.94 -10.66
C SER A 49 -5.94 -4.33 -10.05
N ALA A 50 -5.71 -5.36 -10.85
CA ALA A 50 -5.79 -6.72 -10.34
C ALA A 50 -4.72 -6.99 -9.29
N ARG A 51 -3.52 -6.47 -9.52
CA ARG A 51 -2.43 -6.63 -8.55
C ARG A 51 -2.75 -5.92 -7.24
N TRP A 52 -3.31 -4.73 -7.33
CA TRP A 52 -3.72 -3.98 -6.15
C TRP A 52 -4.75 -4.76 -5.35
N LYS A 53 -5.77 -5.29 -6.04
CA LYS A 53 -6.81 -6.06 -5.37
C LYS A 53 -6.26 -7.31 -4.73
N PHE A 54 -5.34 -7.96 -5.39
CA PHE A 54 -4.72 -9.16 -4.86
C PHE A 54 -3.95 -8.85 -3.57
N ALA A 55 -3.14 -7.81 -3.60
CA ALA A 55 -2.39 -7.39 -2.42
C ALA A 55 -3.34 -6.98 -1.29
N TYR A 56 -4.37 -6.22 -1.61
CA TYR A 56 -5.36 -5.80 -0.62
C TYR A 56 -6.00 -7.02 0.04
N THR A 57 -6.42 -7.99 -0.76
CA THR A 57 -7.10 -9.18 -0.25
C THR A 57 -6.18 -9.94 0.72
N ASN A 58 -4.89 -10.01 0.41
CA ASN A 58 -3.96 -10.70 1.27
C ASN A 58 -3.64 -9.94 2.55
N LEU A 59 -3.80 -8.63 2.54
CA LEU A 59 -3.50 -7.80 3.70
C LEU A 59 -4.71 -7.40 4.51
N VAL A 60 -5.91 -7.60 3.99
CA VAL A 60 -7.11 -7.09 4.64
C VAL A 60 -7.32 -7.64 6.05
N GLY A 61 -6.77 -8.81 6.34
CA GLY A 61 -6.86 -9.41 7.66
C GLY A 61 -5.77 -8.94 8.63
N ASP A 62 -4.85 -8.12 8.17
CA ASP A 62 -3.78 -7.62 9.02
C ASP A 62 -4.30 -6.56 9.98
N GLU A 63 -3.75 -6.53 11.19
CA GLU A 63 -4.16 -5.54 12.20
C GLU A 63 -4.00 -4.12 11.70
N ARG A 64 -2.99 -3.87 10.89
CA ARG A 64 -2.72 -2.53 10.38
C ARG A 64 -3.90 -1.99 9.57
N MET A 65 -4.66 -2.88 8.96
CA MET A 65 -5.80 -2.47 8.14
C MET A 65 -6.98 -1.98 8.97
N GLU A 66 -6.94 -2.24 10.28
CA GLU A 66 -7.96 -1.72 11.18
C GLU A 66 -7.64 -0.32 11.67
N ALA A 67 -6.43 0.16 11.41
CA ALA A 67 -6.03 1.50 11.81
C ALA A 67 -6.52 2.55 10.83
N ARG A 68 -6.51 3.79 11.27
CA ARG A 68 -6.84 4.92 10.40
C ARG A 68 -5.55 5.55 9.88
N PRO A 69 -5.60 6.25 8.75
CA PRO A 69 -4.39 6.82 8.16
C PRO A 69 -3.62 7.72 9.12
N GLU A 70 -4.31 8.46 9.96
CA GLU A 70 -3.66 9.41 10.87
C GLU A 70 -2.85 8.73 11.97
N GLU A 71 -3.03 7.43 12.14
CA GLU A 71 -2.27 6.67 13.14
C GLU A 71 -0.94 6.16 12.59
N PHE A 72 -0.70 6.35 11.32
CA PHE A 72 0.51 5.85 10.67
C PHE A 72 1.57 6.93 10.56
N ASP A 73 2.81 6.55 10.85
CA ASP A 73 3.99 7.37 10.56
C ASP A 73 4.47 7.06 9.16
N PHE A 74 5.41 7.83 8.66
CA PHE A 74 5.97 7.57 7.34
C PHE A 74 6.57 6.16 7.25
N ASP A 75 7.28 5.73 8.29
CA ASP A 75 7.86 4.39 8.30
C ASP A 75 6.79 3.31 8.21
N ASP A 76 5.66 3.52 8.86
CA ASP A 76 4.55 2.58 8.79
C ASP A 76 4.03 2.48 7.37
N TRP A 77 3.95 3.61 6.67
CA TRP A 77 3.52 3.61 5.28
C TRP A 77 4.50 2.86 4.39
N VAL A 78 5.79 3.04 4.63
CA VAL A 78 6.81 2.35 3.84
C VAL A 78 6.70 0.84 4.06
N GLU A 79 6.54 0.42 5.29
CA GLU A 79 6.41 -1.00 5.59
C GLU A 79 5.17 -1.60 4.93
N LEU A 80 4.06 -0.87 4.98
CA LEU A 80 2.84 -1.33 4.32
C LEU A 80 3.04 -1.44 2.82
N ALA A 81 3.72 -0.47 2.23
CA ALA A 81 3.98 -0.49 0.80
C ALA A 81 4.89 -1.65 0.42
N VAL A 82 5.87 -1.97 1.24
CA VAL A 82 6.75 -3.10 1.01
C VAL A 82 5.94 -4.39 1.00
N ASP A 83 5.02 -4.53 1.95
CA ASP A 83 4.16 -5.70 2.01
C ASP A 83 3.24 -5.76 0.79
N PHE A 84 2.68 -4.62 0.40
CA PHE A 84 1.87 -4.55 -0.81
C PHE A 84 2.65 -5.02 -2.03
N ALA A 85 3.87 -4.53 -2.17
CA ALA A 85 4.70 -4.88 -3.31
C ALA A 85 5.15 -6.34 -3.29
N GLY A 86 5.11 -6.96 -2.12
CA GLY A 86 5.48 -8.35 -1.99
C GLY A 86 4.45 -9.31 -2.56
N PHE A 87 3.22 -8.86 -2.78
CA PHE A 87 2.19 -9.71 -3.34
C PHE A 87 2.08 -9.51 -4.85
N SER A 88 1.93 -10.60 -5.58
CA SER A 88 1.80 -10.55 -7.03
C SER A 88 0.97 -11.73 -7.49
N GLU A 89 0.05 -11.47 -8.41
CA GLU A 89 -0.77 -12.54 -8.99
C GLU A 89 0.05 -13.57 -9.72
N GLU A 90 1.23 -13.18 -10.15
CA GLU A 90 2.07 -14.09 -10.92
C GLU A 90 2.75 -15.12 -10.06
N GLU A 91 2.72 -14.92 -8.79
CA GLU A 91 3.27 -15.87 -7.85
C GLU A 91 2.22 -16.88 -7.43
#